data_fddc805bdf015ac4ffd86b47e9b79991
#
_entry.id   fddc805bdf015ac4ffd86b47e9b79991
#
_cell.length_a   1.000
_cell.length_b   1.000
_cell.length_c   1.000
_cell.angle_alpha   90.00
_cell.angle_beta   90.00
_cell.angle_gamma   90.00
#
_symmetry.space_group_name_H-M   'P 1'
#
loop_
_entity.id
_entity.type
_entity.pdbx_description
1 polymer ?
#
loop_
_entity_poly.entity_id
_entity_poly.type
_entity_poly.pdbx_seq_one_letter_code
_entity_poly.pdbx_strand_id
1 'polypeptide(L)'
;VLVATLTERLEIASIRLDPQEDAQAIFETLNARGTPLSSADLIKNFVFQQIPDSQTHRAYSDYWEQFETPWWESDVTSGRVKNTRSSLFLWQWLVARPRDDFPIREVFTQFKHYAATYDGGVAALLPIIRRAAEKYRTTIEAAAQPAGELTREQLFSYRMGALNTDVARPLLIWLDEPEQRSIDRDERAQVLDVLESWFVRRALVKVSSQGSNRVIVDLLRRLGEASTGTVVDAIREFFATSDATAVYWPGDAEVRAVLSGSRFYTSYRQSVQRMLFEAIEDEKRGYPTGRRLAMGPIIRGRATIEHIMPQKWRQNWPADLTEDEQFERDQRIQHLGNLTIVTQALNTRVSNGSWQAKRTHFLETDDVLITKDAINLAGAADWNERLIEQRTSTLVDRILGLWAVPEGHVGRSAAGREAADSESVTLAELVRVGAILPGTRLVPAGSYFREGVEAHVREDGRVVVGSVAFDYPSGAARAAHRTSRALNGWWYWEIAGRGARLLHVRDEYAASRAAKKAEILARM
;
A
#
# COMPACT_ATOMS: atom_id res chain seq x y z
N VAL A 1 -7.48 13.29 51.26
CA VAL A 1 -7.59 12.10 50.43
C VAL A 1 -6.21 11.76 49.85
N LEU A 2 -5.54 12.65 49.08
CA LEU A 2 -4.27 12.36 48.41
C LEU A 2 -3.15 11.92 49.39
N VAL A 3 -2.96 12.66 50.50
CA VAL A 3 -1.95 12.32 51.53
C VAL A 3 -2.23 10.97 52.15
N ALA A 4 -3.48 10.69 52.54
CA ALA A 4 -3.85 9.39 53.13
C ALA A 4 -3.67 8.23 52.11
N THR A 5 -3.94 8.47 50.81
CA THR A 5 -3.67 7.47 49.77
C THR A 5 -2.18 7.19 49.60
N LEU A 6 -1.35 8.21 49.61
CA LEU A 6 0.10 8.07 49.50
C LEU A 6 0.75 7.37 50.69
N THR A 7 0.24 7.64 51.92
CA THR A 7 0.82 7.08 53.13
C THR A 7 0.25 5.73 53.55
N GLU A 8 -1.00 5.41 53.16
CA GLU A 8 -1.70 4.23 53.68
C GLU A 8 -1.97 3.17 52.60
N ARG A 9 -1.88 3.54 51.29
CA ARG A 9 -2.23 2.64 50.19
C ARG A 9 -1.13 2.47 49.13
N LEU A 10 -0.02 3.19 49.26
CA LEU A 10 1.11 3.05 48.35
C LEU A 10 2.19 2.23 49.05
N GLU A 11 2.48 1.05 48.55
CA GLU A 11 3.61 0.21 49.01
C GLU A 11 4.78 0.41 48.03
N ILE A 12 5.95 0.78 48.54
CA ILE A 12 7.16 0.94 47.78
C ILE A 12 8.15 -0.13 48.17
N ALA A 13 8.52 -0.98 47.22
CA ALA A 13 9.61 -1.94 47.39
C ALA A 13 10.94 -1.25 46.98
N SER A 14 11.85 -1.06 47.92
CA SER A 14 13.20 -0.53 47.64
C SER A 14 14.17 -1.71 47.50
N ILE A 15 14.72 -1.89 46.31
CA ILE A 15 15.73 -2.91 46.00
C ILE A 15 17.08 -2.19 45.89
N ARG A 16 18.02 -2.51 46.80
CA ARG A 16 19.41 -2.04 46.69
C ARG A 16 20.17 -3.03 45.81
N LEU A 17 20.77 -2.50 44.76
CA LEU A 17 21.64 -3.28 43.88
C LEU A 17 23.09 -3.10 44.31
N ASP A 18 23.89 -4.15 44.16
CA ASP A 18 25.32 -4.08 44.31
C ASP A 18 25.93 -3.28 43.13
N PRO A 19 27.04 -2.52 43.36
CA PRO A 19 27.69 -1.77 42.27
C PRO A 19 28.16 -2.62 41.10
N GLN A 20 28.20 -3.95 41.25
CA GLN A 20 28.58 -4.90 40.20
C GLN A 20 27.37 -5.51 39.46
N GLU A 21 26.16 -5.29 39.98
CA GLU A 21 24.95 -5.80 39.33
C GLU A 21 24.53 -4.89 38.15
N ASP A 22 24.12 -5.50 37.04
CA ASP A 22 23.57 -4.79 35.92
C ASP A 22 22.16 -4.30 36.26
N ALA A 23 22.09 -3.06 36.81
CA ALA A 23 20.83 -2.41 37.17
C ALA A 23 19.85 -2.35 35.97
N GLN A 24 20.38 -2.25 34.77
CA GLN A 24 19.58 -2.20 33.55
C GLN A 24 18.94 -3.56 33.23
N ALA A 25 19.67 -4.65 33.36
CA ALA A 25 19.13 -5.99 33.14
C ALA A 25 18.05 -6.36 34.17
N ILE A 26 18.24 -5.96 35.43
CA ILE A 26 17.25 -6.15 36.51
C ILE A 26 16.00 -5.32 36.21
N PHE A 27 16.15 -4.07 35.79
CA PHE A 27 15.06 -3.17 35.42
C PHE A 27 14.26 -3.72 34.21
N GLU A 28 14.93 -4.21 33.18
CA GLU A 28 14.30 -4.87 32.04
C GLU A 28 13.47 -6.09 32.46
N THR A 29 14.01 -6.92 33.38
CA THR A 29 13.35 -8.11 33.88
C THR A 29 12.10 -7.76 34.71
N LEU A 30 12.17 -6.74 35.54
CA LEU A 30 11.04 -6.26 36.35
C LEU A 30 9.97 -5.62 35.47
N ASN A 31 10.38 -4.88 34.46
CA ASN A 31 9.48 -4.23 33.52
C ASN A 31 8.69 -5.23 32.66
N ALA A 32 9.24 -6.40 32.35
CA ALA A 32 8.56 -7.46 31.63
C ALA A 32 7.34 -8.04 32.39
N ARG A 33 7.21 -7.77 33.70
CA ARG A 33 6.11 -8.26 34.56
C ARG A 33 5.05 -7.20 34.87
N GLY A 34 5.28 -5.92 34.50
CA GLY A 34 4.37 -4.79 34.72
C GLY A 34 3.76 -4.25 33.42
N THR A 35 3.40 -2.96 33.42
CA THR A 35 3.13 -2.25 32.17
C THR A 35 4.47 -2.01 31.48
N PRO A 36 4.75 -2.65 30.33
CA PRO A 36 6.05 -2.55 29.70
C PRO A 36 6.37 -1.10 29.32
N LEU A 37 7.58 -0.67 29.64
CA LEU A 37 8.10 0.59 29.10
C LEU A 37 8.24 0.47 27.58
N SER A 38 8.07 1.60 26.90
CA SER A 38 8.32 1.65 25.47
C SER A 38 9.83 1.46 25.19
N SER A 39 10.17 1.01 23.98
CA SER A 39 11.58 0.93 23.58
C SER A 39 12.27 2.31 23.64
N ALA A 40 11.55 3.41 23.42
CA ALA A 40 12.06 4.76 23.56
C ALA A 40 12.45 5.08 25.01
N ASP A 41 11.64 4.65 26.01
CA ASP A 41 11.95 4.84 27.44
C ASP A 41 13.19 4.04 27.86
N LEU A 42 13.32 2.81 27.35
CA LEU A 42 14.51 1.99 27.62
C LEU A 42 15.77 2.64 27.04
N ILE A 43 15.72 3.14 25.82
CA ILE A 43 16.83 3.86 25.18
C ILE A 43 17.15 5.13 25.97
N LYS A 44 16.13 5.90 26.39
CA LYS A 44 16.30 7.09 27.23
C LYS A 44 17.12 6.77 28.47
N ASN A 45 16.67 5.79 29.24
CA ASN A 45 17.33 5.42 30.49
C ASN A 45 18.79 5.01 30.26
N PHE A 46 19.04 4.18 29.25
CA PHE A 46 20.39 3.76 28.88
C PHE A 46 21.29 4.94 28.48
N VAL A 47 20.77 5.87 27.68
CA VAL A 47 21.49 7.06 27.21
C VAL A 47 21.90 7.94 28.40
N PHE A 48 20.97 8.27 29.29
CA PHE A 48 21.21 9.20 30.39
C PHE A 48 22.02 8.60 31.54
N GLN A 49 22.11 7.29 31.66
CA GLN A 49 23.06 6.62 32.57
C GLN A 49 24.52 6.77 32.14
N GLN A 50 24.77 7.01 30.84
CA GLN A 50 26.14 7.15 30.32
C GLN A 50 26.59 8.62 30.19
N ILE A 51 25.71 9.58 30.43
CA ILE A 51 26.02 11.01 30.37
C ILE A 51 26.38 11.50 31.82
N PRO A 52 27.48 12.25 31.99
CA PRO A 52 27.83 12.80 33.28
C PRO A 52 26.70 13.67 33.88
N ASP A 53 26.45 13.57 35.18
CA ASP A 53 25.35 14.28 35.87
C ASP A 53 25.33 15.78 35.57
N SER A 54 26.52 16.40 35.47
CA SER A 54 26.65 17.80 35.14
C SER A 54 26.13 18.20 33.75
N GLN A 55 25.99 17.26 32.85
CA GLN A 55 25.54 17.44 31.46
C GLN A 55 24.13 16.88 31.20
N THR A 56 23.62 16.04 32.10
CA THR A 56 22.35 15.28 31.92
C THR A 56 21.18 16.22 31.65
N HIS A 57 20.99 17.26 32.47
CA HIS A 57 19.86 18.19 32.30
C HIS A 57 19.91 18.90 30.94
N ARG A 58 21.08 19.38 30.54
CA ARG A 58 21.24 20.02 29.23
C ARG A 58 21.03 19.07 28.07
N ALA A 59 21.60 17.87 28.13
CA ALA A 59 21.44 16.86 27.10
C ALA A 59 19.97 16.41 26.95
N TYR A 60 19.26 16.30 28.08
CA TYR A 60 17.84 16.02 28.08
C TYR A 60 17.04 17.12 27.38
N SER A 61 17.18 18.36 27.82
CA SER A 61 16.43 19.49 27.27
C SER A 61 16.77 19.76 25.80
N ASP A 62 18.06 19.67 25.42
CA ASP A 62 18.50 19.94 24.07
C ASP A 62 18.12 18.84 23.08
N TYR A 63 18.07 17.56 23.48
CA TYR A 63 18.02 16.44 22.53
C TYR A 63 16.87 15.45 22.74
N TRP A 64 16.35 15.29 23.97
CA TRP A 64 15.40 14.21 24.26
C TRP A 64 13.98 14.66 24.60
N GLU A 65 13.82 15.79 25.27
CA GLU A 65 12.51 16.29 25.76
C GLU A 65 11.43 16.30 24.68
N GLN A 66 11.80 16.53 23.42
CA GLN A 66 10.86 16.47 22.30
C GLN A 66 10.12 15.14 22.20
N PHE A 67 10.75 14.01 22.54
CA PHE A 67 10.15 12.68 22.44
C PHE A 67 9.07 12.40 23.47
N GLU A 68 8.96 13.22 24.51
CA GLU A 68 7.95 13.14 25.57
C GLU A 68 6.74 14.05 25.31
N THR A 69 6.58 14.50 24.08
CA THR A 69 5.39 15.23 23.67
C THR A 69 4.28 14.28 23.21
N PRO A 70 2.98 14.67 23.33
CA PRO A 70 1.86 13.81 22.92
C PRO A 70 1.95 13.31 21.49
N TRP A 71 2.61 14.05 20.61
CA TRP A 71 2.80 13.63 19.21
C TRP A 71 3.73 12.41 19.12
N TRP A 72 4.82 12.40 19.84
CA TRP A 72 5.79 11.31 19.85
C TRP A 72 5.35 10.11 20.69
N GLU A 73 4.59 10.35 21.76
CA GLU A 73 4.02 9.30 22.59
C GLU A 73 2.78 8.64 21.99
N SER A 74 2.20 9.27 20.95
CA SER A 74 1.02 8.70 20.29
C SER A 74 1.31 7.33 19.70
N ASP A 75 0.36 6.41 19.89
CA ASP A 75 0.39 5.10 19.27
C ASP A 75 0.21 5.18 17.75
N VAL A 76 1.08 4.52 17.02
CA VAL A 76 1.01 4.37 15.58
C VAL A 76 1.09 2.91 15.18
N THR A 77 0.44 2.57 14.08
CA THR A 77 0.44 1.20 13.56
C THR A 77 1.35 1.13 12.35
N SER A 78 2.37 0.29 12.41
CA SER A 78 3.21 -0.08 11.28
C SER A 78 2.98 -1.57 10.98
N GLY A 79 2.37 -1.85 9.84
CA GLY A 79 1.93 -3.21 9.51
C GLY A 79 0.89 -3.75 10.49
N ARG A 80 1.26 -4.74 11.30
CA ARG A 80 0.40 -5.38 12.32
C ARG A 80 0.75 -4.99 13.75
N VAL A 81 1.79 -4.20 13.93
CA VAL A 81 2.33 -3.89 15.25
C VAL A 81 2.01 -2.45 15.63
N LYS A 82 1.52 -2.27 16.85
CA LYS A 82 1.23 -0.98 17.45
C LYS A 82 2.37 -0.60 18.39
N ASN A 83 2.94 0.58 18.20
CA ASN A 83 4.04 1.12 18.99
C ASN A 83 3.87 2.62 19.19
N THR A 84 4.57 3.20 20.16
CA THR A 84 4.72 4.65 20.22
C THR A 84 5.48 5.14 18.98
N ARG A 85 5.14 6.33 18.50
CA ARG A 85 5.81 6.94 17.34
C ARG A 85 7.31 7.12 17.57
N SER A 86 7.71 7.45 18.78
CA SER A 86 9.11 7.53 19.17
C SER A 86 9.84 6.20 19.03
N SER A 87 9.26 5.10 19.51
CA SER A 87 9.84 3.76 19.35
C SER A 87 9.93 3.33 17.87
N LEU A 88 8.89 3.62 17.08
CA LEU A 88 8.91 3.34 15.64
C LEU A 88 9.98 4.15 14.92
N PHE A 89 10.11 5.45 15.23
CA PHE A 89 11.15 6.30 14.67
C PHE A 89 12.55 5.78 15.01
N LEU A 90 12.82 5.50 16.29
CA LEU A 90 14.13 4.99 16.73
C LEU A 90 14.48 3.65 16.06
N TRP A 91 13.49 2.78 15.87
CA TRP A 91 13.69 1.55 15.11
C TRP A 91 14.06 1.85 13.65
N GLN A 92 13.32 2.71 12.96
CA GLN A 92 13.58 3.08 11.55
C GLN A 92 14.93 3.78 11.39
N TRP A 93 15.28 4.65 12.34
CA TRP A 93 16.57 5.32 12.39
C TRP A 93 17.72 4.31 12.57
N LEU A 94 17.53 3.37 13.47
CA LEU A 94 18.57 2.36 13.75
C LEU A 94 18.71 1.36 12.60
N VAL A 95 17.62 0.94 11.94
CA VAL A 95 17.69 0.11 10.71
C VAL A 95 18.54 0.77 9.63
N ALA A 96 18.45 2.08 9.49
CA ALA A 96 19.23 2.84 8.50
C ALA A 96 20.75 2.82 8.76
N ARG A 97 21.19 2.61 10.01
CA ARG A 97 22.59 2.72 10.44
C ARG A 97 23.41 1.45 10.20
N PRO A 98 23.17 0.31 10.88
CA PRO A 98 23.86 -0.93 10.60
C PRO A 98 23.36 -1.56 9.28
N ARG A 99 22.26 -1.06 8.68
CA ARG A 99 21.63 -1.61 7.47
C ARG A 99 21.25 -3.08 7.67
N ASP A 100 20.64 -3.35 8.81
CA ASP A 100 20.23 -4.70 9.19
C ASP A 100 18.74 -4.78 9.48
N ASP A 101 18.14 -5.94 9.18
CA ASP A 101 16.72 -6.22 9.39
C ASP A 101 16.54 -6.93 10.74
N PHE A 102 15.95 -6.25 11.68
CA PHE A 102 15.61 -6.78 12.99
C PHE A 102 14.23 -6.34 13.44
N PRO A 103 13.52 -7.16 14.20
CA PRO A 103 12.19 -6.81 14.67
C PRO A 103 12.23 -5.65 15.67
N ILE A 104 11.19 -4.79 15.65
CA ILE A 104 11.10 -3.58 16.50
C ILE A 104 11.26 -3.89 18.00
N ARG A 105 10.87 -5.08 18.47
CA ARG A 105 11.09 -5.50 19.86
C ARG A 105 12.56 -5.56 20.27
N GLU A 106 13.48 -5.66 19.32
CA GLU A 106 14.92 -5.75 19.55
C GLU A 106 15.63 -4.40 19.45
N VAL A 107 14.90 -3.31 19.16
CA VAL A 107 15.50 -1.99 18.92
C VAL A 107 16.37 -1.52 20.07
N PHE A 108 15.99 -1.78 21.32
CA PHE A 108 16.79 -1.40 22.48
C PHE A 108 18.13 -2.16 22.54
N THR A 109 18.11 -3.47 22.31
CA THR A 109 19.33 -4.30 22.29
C THR A 109 20.25 -3.88 21.15
N GLN A 110 19.68 -3.66 19.96
CA GLN A 110 20.44 -3.21 18.80
C GLN A 110 21.01 -1.78 18.99
N PHE A 111 20.28 -0.90 19.67
CA PHE A 111 20.75 0.43 20.01
C PHE A 111 21.97 0.39 20.94
N LYS A 112 21.94 -0.46 21.99
CA LYS A 112 23.09 -0.67 22.88
C LYS A 112 24.32 -1.12 22.12
N HIS A 113 24.17 -2.09 21.24
CA HIS A 113 25.29 -2.57 20.40
C HIS A 113 25.84 -1.48 19.49
N TYR A 114 24.97 -0.76 18.81
CA TYR A 114 25.37 0.32 17.92
C TYR A 114 26.09 1.45 18.67
N ALA A 115 25.52 1.88 19.80
CA ALA A 115 26.10 2.95 20.63
C ALA A 115 27.47 2.58 21.22
N ALA A 116 27.69 1.30 21.55
CA ALA A 116 28.97 0.82 22.07
C ALA A 116 30.10 0.83 21.04
N THR A 117 29.74 0.76 19.76
CA THR A 117 30.71 0.77 18.64
C THR A 117 30.84 2.12 17.95
N TYR A 118 29.98 3.08 18.31
CA TYR A 118 29.97 4.40 17.68
C TYR A 118 31.07 5.30 18.23
N ASP A 119 31.83 5.93 17.34
CA ASP A 119 32.90 6.86 17.77
C ASP A 119 32.31 8.10 18.47
N GLY A 120 32.80 8.40 19.67
CA GLY A 120 32.22 9.40 20.56
C GLY A 120 31.04 8.93 21.40
N GLY A 121 30.64 7.67 21.29
CA GLY A 121 29.63 7.03 22.12
C GLY A 121 28.24 7.66 22.04
N VAL A 122 27.43 7.40 23.08
CA VAL A 122 26.02 7.83 23.15
C VAL A 122 25.85 9.34 23.02
N ALA A 123 26.74 10.14 23.63
CA ALA A 123 26.61 11.60 23.62
C ALA A 123 26.72 12.19 22.20
N ALA A 124 27.54 11.58 21.35
CA ALA A 124 27.68 12.00 19.95
C ALA A 124 26.46 11.62 19.08
N LEU A 125 25.67 10.61 19.49
CA LEU A 125 24.46 10.20 18.77
C LEU A 125 23.28 11.14 18.99
N LEU A 126 23.18 11.81 20.14
CA LEU A 126 22.02 12.63 20.50
C LEU A 126 21.70 13.74 19.50
N PRO A 127 22.66 14.60 19.07
CA PRO A 127 22.37 15.63 18.08
C PRO A 127 21.98 15.06 16.71
N ILE A 128 22.47 13.87 16.37
CA ILE A 128 22.13 13.20 15.11
C ILE A 128 20.69 12.69 15.17
N ILE A 129 20.32 12.00 16.25
CA ILE A 129 18.95 11.51 16.48
C ILE A 129 17.97 12.68 16.48
N ARG A 130 18.29 13.78 17.16
CA ARG A 130 17.45 14.98 17.20
C ARG A 130 17.17 15.52 15.80
N ARG A 131 18.22 15.76 15.01
CA ARG A 131 18.08 16.27 13.64
C ARG A 131 17.22 15.36 12.76
N ALA A 132 17.44 14.04 12.83
CA ALA A 132 16.64 13.07 12.11
C ALA A 132 15.17 13.09 12.57
N ALA A 133 14.92 13.22 13.88
CA ALA A 133 13.59 13.32 14.46
C ALA A 133 12.83 14.58 14.03
N GLU A 134 13.49 15.74 14.01
CA GLU A 134 12.90 16.99 13.55
C GLU A 134 12.45 16.90 12.09
N LYS A 135 13.29 16.35 11.22
CA LYS A 135 12.95 16.15 9.81
C LYS A 135 11.84 15.12 9.62
N TYR A 136 11.91 14.01 10.34
CA TYR A 136 10.87 12.99 10.37
C TYR A 136 9.51 13.59 10.73
N ARG A 137 9.45 14.37 11.81
CA ARG A 137 8.24 15.02 12.29
C ARG A 137 7.68 16.00 11.27
N THR A 138 8.49 16.95 10.81
CA THR A 138 8.03 17.98 9.85
C THR A 138 7.50 17.36 8.55
N THR A 139 8.12 16.29 8.07
CA THR A 139 7.68 15.60 6.87
C THR A 139 6.34 14.88 7.05
N ILE A 140 6.13 14.23 8.20
CA ILE A 140 4.87 13.54 8.50
C ILE A 140 3.73 14.52 8.77
N GLU A 141 3.98 15.58 9.54
CA GLU A 141 2.96 16.59 9.85
C GLU A 141 2.47 17.29 8.57
N ALA A 142 3.39 17.67 7.68
CA ALA A 142 3.02 18.26 6.39
C ALA A 142 2.23 17.28 5.49
N ALA A 143 2.59 16.01 5.51
CA ALA A 143 1.85 14.98 4.78
C ALA A 143 0.45 14.71 5.37
N ALA A 144 0.30 14.80 6.69
CA ALA A 144 -0.99 14.60 7.38
C ALA A 144 -1.96 15.77 7.18
N GLN A 145 -1.43 16.99 6.99
CA GLN A 145 -2.21 18.21 6.75
C GLN A 145 -1.75 18.89 5.46
N PRO A 146 -1.96 18.27 4.30
CA PRO A 146 -1.37 18.71 3.04
C PRO A 146 -2.04 19.98 2.51
N ALA A 147 -1.65 21.12 3.06
CA ALA A 147 -2.09 22.44 2.61
C ALA A 147 -1.04 23.07 1.68
N GLY A 148 -1.49 23.64 0.57
CA GLY A 148 -0.62 24.34 -0.37
C GLY A 148 0.33 23.43 -1.17
N GLU A 149 1.44 24.00 -1.60
CA GLU A 149 2.48 23.29 -2.34
C GLU A 149 3.37 22.50 -1.36
N LEU A 150 3.41 21.19 -1.55
CA LEU A 150 4.30 20.31 -0.79
C LEU A 150 5.67 20.23 -1.47
N THR A 151 6.73 20.12 -0.67
CA THR A 151 8.05 19.71 -1.18
C THR A 151 7.96 18.30 -1.77
N ARG A 152 8.94 17.89 -2.57
CA ARG A 152 8.94 16.54 -3.18
C ARG A 152 8.89 15.44 -2.10
N GLU A 153 9.59 15.61 -0.97
CA GLU A 153 9.59 14.66 0.15
C GLU A 153 8.25 14.60 0.89
N GLN A 154 7.64 15.76 1.11
CA GLN A 154 6.32 15.84 1.73
C GLN A 154 5.25 15.20 0.83
N LEU A 155 5.34 15.43 -0.49
CA LEU A 155 4.45 14.80 -1.46
C LEU A 155 4.64 13.28 -1.49
N PHE A 156 5.89 12.81 -1.49
CA PHE A 156 6.20 11.37 -1.38
C PHE A 156 5.57 10.78 -0.09
N SER A 157 5.77 11.43 1.04
CA SER A 157 5.22 10.99 2.33
C SER A 157 3.70 10.96 2.32
N TYR A 158 3.03 11.95 1.70
CA TYR A 158 1.59 11.97 1.51
C TYR A 158 1.11 10.76 0.70
N ARG A 159 1.76 10.48 -0.44
CA ARG A 159 1.41 9.37 -1.33
C ARG A 159 1.67 8.01 -0.68
N MET A 160 2.78 7.87 0.07
CA MET A 160 3.04 6.64 0.86
C MET A 160 1.99 6.45 1.96
N GLY A 161 1.54 7.52 2.60
CA GLY A 161 0.42 7.50 3.54
C GLY A 161 -0.89 7.02 2.89
N ALA A 162 -1.20 7.48 1.66
CA ALA A 162 -2.36 7.02 0.90
C ALA A 162 -2.27 5.50 0.57
N LEU A 163 -1.07 5.00 0.30
CA LEU A 163 -0.78 3.57 0.12
C LEU A 163 -0.75 2.79 1.44
N ASN A 164 -0.77 3.47 2.59
CA ASN A 164 -0.62 2.91 3.93
C ASN A 164 0.69 2.12 4.09
N THR A 165 1.80 2.74 3.71
CA THR A 165 3.15 2.18 3.85
C THR A 165 4.12 3.22 4.39
N ASP A 166 5.03 2.79 5.24
CA ASP A 166 6.14 3.58 5.80
C ASP A 166 7.50 2.88 5.59
N VAL A 167 7.49 1.83 4.81
CA VAL A 167 8.64 0.93 4.56
C VAL A 167 9.88 1.68 4.03
N ALA A 168 9.70 2.77 3.28
CA ALA A 168 10.79 3.59 2.76
C ALA A 168 11.47 4.49 3.82
N ARG A 169 10.93 4.62 5.03
CA ARG A 169 11.45 5.54 6.04
C ARG A 169 12.93 5.34 6.39
N PRO A 170 13.43 4.11 6.62
CA PRO A 170 14.86 3.92 6.88
C PRO A 170 15.74 4.47 5.75
N LEU A 171 15.33 4.29 4.49
CA LEU A 171 16.08 4.84 3.35
C LEU A 171 16.04 6.37 3.32
N LEU A 172 14.90 6.98 3.60
CA LEU A 172 14.80 8.45 3.68
C LEU A 172 15.68 9.03 4.79
N ILE A 173 15.71 8.37 5.95
CA ILE A 173 16.58 8.76 7.07
C ILE A 173 18.05 8.62 6.66
N TRP A 174 18.42 7.52 6.00
CA TRP A 174 19.77 7.31 5.50
C TRP A 174 20.22 8.39 4.51
N LEU A 175 19.35 8.81 3.60
CA LEU A 175 19.62 9.89 2.64
C LEU A 175 19.83 11.27 3.32
N ASP A 176 19.40 11.43 4.56
CA ASP A 176 19.54 12.65 5.35
C ASP A 176 20.80 12.67 6.23
N GLU A 177 21.49 11.55 6.33
CA GLU A 177 22.66 11.44 7.19
C GLU A 177 23.89 12.11 6.54
N PRO A 178 24.52 13.08 7.22
CA PRO A 178 25.66 13.83 6.66
C PRO A 178 26.90 12.98 6.46
N GLU A 179 26.98 11.85 7.17
CA GLU A 179 28.10 10.90 7.08
C GLU A 179 27.96 9.98 5.87
N GLN A 180 26.81 9.98 5.22
CA GLN A 180 26.55 9.22 4.01
C GLN A 180 26.93 10.02 2.76
N ARG A 181 26.81 9.38 1.61
CA ARG A 181 27.06 10.03 0.33
C ARG A 181 26.17 11.25 0.16
N SER A 182 26.78 12.42 -0.04
CA SER A 182 26.05 13.64 -0.36
C SER A 182 25.36 13.51 -1.71
N ILE A 183 24.05 13.72 -1.74
CA ILE A 183 23.23 13.84 -2.95
C ILE A 183 22.65 15.25 -3.01
N ASP A 184 22.59 15.81 -4.21
CA ASP A 184 21.96 17.11 -4.42
C ASP A 184 20.42 16.99 -4.41
N ARG A 185 19.77 18.15 -4.51
CA ARG A 185 18.30 18.21 -4.47
C ARG A 185 17.65 17.50 -5.65
N ASP A 186 18.27 17.56 -6.82
CA ASP A 186 17.71 17.01 -8.06
C ASP A 186 17.88 15.49 -8.08
N GLU A 187 19.03 14.97 -7.68
CA GLU A 187 19.24 13.54 -7.51
C GLU A 187 18.29 12.96 -6.45
N ARG A 188 18.10 13.70 -5.35
CA ARG A 188 17.15 13.30 -4.30
C ARG A 188 15.72 13.23 -4.82
N ALA A 189 15.30 14.19 -5.64
CA ALA A 189 13.97 14.16 -6.26
C ALA A 189 13.82 12.94 -7.17
N GLN A 190 14.83 12.61 -7.98
CA GLN A 190 14.84 11.42 -8.84
C GLN A 190 14.79 10.11 -8.03
N VAL A 191 15.51 10.02 -6.91
CA VAL A 191 15.42 8.87 -5.99
C VAL A 191 13.98 8.68 -5.51
N LEU A 192 13.32 9.77 -5.10
CA LEU A 192 11.92 9.71 -4.66
C LEU A 192 10.97 9.32 -5.80
N ASP A 193 11.24 9.75 -7.04
CA ASP A 193 10.45 9.38 -8.22
C ASP A 193 10.54 7.87 -8.49
N VAL A 194 11.74 7.30 -8.44
CA VAL A 194 11.96 5.86 -8.63
C VAL A 194 11.26 5.03 -7.53
N LEU A 195 11.45 5.40 -6.27
CA LEU A 195 10.81 4.73 -5.14
C LEU A 195 9.29 4.80 -5.25
N GLU A 196 8.76 5.98 -5.55
CA GLU A 196 7.33 6.19 -5.66
C GLU A 196 6.73 5.38 -6.81
N SER A 197 7.39 5.34 -7.98
CA SER A 197 6.98 4.48 -9.09
C SER A 197 6.95 3.02 -8.68
N TRP A 198 7.98 2.52 -8.00
CA TRP A 198 8.03 1.15 -7.52
C TRP A 198 6.87 0.82 -6.57
N PHE A 199 6.63 1.66 -5.56
CA PHE A 199 5.53 1.45 -4.59
C PHE A 199 4.14 1.54 -5.23
N VAL A 200 3.90 2.59 -6.03
CA VAL A 200 2.58 2.82 -6.65
C VAL A 200 2.24 1.71 -7.63
N ARG A 201 3.16 1.35 -8.53
CA ARG A 201 2.93 0.29 -9.51
C ARG A 201 2.64 -1.05 -8.84
N ARG A 202 3.40 -1.41 -7.80
CA ARG A 202 3.15 -2.64 -7.01
C ARG A 202 1.77 -2.62 -6.35
N ALA A 203 1.37 -1.48 -5.78
CA ALA A 203 0.04 -1.32 -5.19
C ALA A 203 -1.07 -1.45 -6.24
N LEU A 204 -0.87 -0.92 -7.45
CA LEU A 204 -1.84 -1.01 -8.55
C LEU A 204 -2.02 -2.43 -9.07
N VAL A 205 -0.96 -3.20 -9.22
CA VAL A 205 -1.07 -4.62 -9.62
C VAL A 205 -1.27 -5.58 -8.43
N LYS A 206 -1.44 -5.01 -7.22
CA LYS A 206 -1.72 -5.75 -5.97
C LYS A 206 -0.65 -6.78 -5.61
N VAL A 207 0.61 -6.46 -5.88
CA VAL A 207 1.74 -7.28 -5.40
C VAL A 207 1.78 -7.24 -3.87
N SER A 208 2.02 -8.38 -3.25
CA SER A 208 2.17 -8.48 -1.79
C SER A 208 3.28 -7.55 -1.28
N SER A 209 3.02 -6.85 -0.18
CA SER A 209 4.02 -6.06 0.54
C SER A 209 4.89 -6.90 1.49
N GLN A 210 4.65 -8.21 1.55
CA GLN A 210 5.46 -9.11 2.39
C GLN A 210 6.93 -9.07 1.94
N GLY A 211 7.83 -8.90 2.90
CA GLY A 211 9.27 -8.80 2.63
C GLY A 211 9.76 -7.42 2.18
N SER A 212 8.89 -6.41 2.01
CA SER A 212 9.31 -5.08 1.56
C SER A 212 10.30 -4.39 2.51
N ASN A 213 10.23 -4.65 3.83
CA ASN A 213 11.23 -4.13 4.78
C ASN A 213 12.62 -4.67 4.44
N ARG A 214 12.73 -5.98 4.20
CA ARG A 214 14.00 -6.60 3.82
C ARG A 214 14.55 -6.05 2.50
N VAL A 215 13.68 -5.79 1.53
CA VAL A 215 14.07 -5.16 0.25
C VAL A 215 14.73 -3.80 0.49
N ILE A 216 14.18 -2.97 1.37
CA ILE A 216 14.78 -1.68 1.71
C ILE A 216 16.11 -1.84 2.44
N VAL A 217 16.24 -2.81 3.33
CA VAL A 217 17.51 -3.10 4.01
C VAL A 217 18.57 -3.60 3.01
N ASP A 218 18.21 -4.50 2.11
CA ASP A 218 19.13 -4.99 1.06
C ASP A 218 19.55 -3.85 0.12
N LEU A 219 18.64 -2.95 -0.21
CA LEU A 219 18.95 -1.71 -0.94
C LEU A 219 19.93 -0.82 -0.18
N LEU A 220 19.69 -0.59 1.12
CA LEU A 220 20.59 0.19 1.99
C LEU A 220 22.00 -0.41 2.06
N ARG A 221 22.12 -1.74 2.13
CA ARG A 221 23.43 -2.43 2.08
C ARG A 221 24.14 -2.16 0.76
N ARG A 222 23.44 -2.35 -0.36
CA ARG A 222 23.99 -2.08 -1.68
C ARG A 222 24.45 -0.63 -1.86
N LEU A 223 23.65 0.33 -1.40
CA LEU A 223 24.00 1.75 -1.44
C LEU A 223 25.23 2.09 -0.59
N GLY A 224 25.40 1.42 0.54
CA GLY A 224 26.55 1.62 1.41
C GLY A 224 27.85 0.99 0.88
N GLU A 225 27.75 0.01 0.00
CA GLU A 225 28.90 -0.65 -0.65
C GLU A 225 29.28 0.02 -1.97
N ALA A 226 28.34 0.75 -2.59
CA ALA A 226 28.56 1.40 -3.88
C ALA A 226 29.55 2.56 -3.78
N SER A 227 30.69 2.43 -4.42
CA SER A 227 31.76 3.45 -4.45
C SER A 227 31.69 4.37 -5.68
N THR A 228 30.93 3.99 -6.72
CA THR A 228 30.86 4.71 -8.01
C THR A 228 29.42 4.85 -8.50
N GLY A 229 29.18 5.79 -9.42
CA GLY A 229 27.86 6.07 -9.99
C GLY A 229 26.97 6.96 -9.11
N THR A 230 25.77 7.25 -9.49
CA THR A 230 24.79 8.01 -8.71
C THR A 230 23.98 7.09 -7.80
N VAL A 231 23.42 7.64 -6.71
CA VAL A 231 22.52 6.89 -5.82
C VAL A 231 21.27 6.47 -6.59
N VAL A 232 20.76 7.35 -7.44
CA VAL A 232 19.55 7.07 -8.23
C VAL A 232 19.77 5.92 -9.23
N ASP A 233 20.94 5.83 -9.86
CA ASP A 233 21.22 4.74 -10.81
C ASP A 233 21.36 3.40 -10.09
N ALA A 234 21.99 3.38 -8.92
CA ALA A 234 22.08 2.19 -8.09
C ALA A 234 20.69 1.68 -7.64
N ILE A 235 19.77 2.59 -7.32
CA ILE A 235 18.39 2.24 -6.95
C ILE A 235 17.61 1.73 -8.17
N ARG A 236 17.74 2.40 -9.32
CA ARG A 236 17.11 1.94 -10.58
C ARG A 236 17.57 0.54 -10.96
N GLU A 237 18.87 0.32 -10.96
CA GLU A 237 19.45 -0.99 -11.26
C GLU A 237 18.97 -2.06 -10.29
N PHE A 238 18.94 -1.78 -8.98
CA PHE A 238 18.46 -2.71 -7.96
C PHE A 238 17.03 -3.20 -8.23
N PHE A 239 16.11 -2.30 -8.57
CA PHE A 239 14.72 -2.66 -8.85
C PHE A 239 14.51 -3.23 -10.25
N ALA A 240 15.28 -2.80 -11.25
CA ALA A 240 15.09 -3.21 -12.64
C ALA A 240 15.68 -4.59 -12.95
N THR A 241 16.75 -5.00 -12.25
CA THR A 241 17.48 -6.24 -12.56
C THR A 241 17.09 -7.44 -11.71
N SER A 242 16.25 -7.26 -10.68
CA SER A 242 15.90 -8.34 -9.77
C SER A 242 14.66 -9.12 -10.22
N ASP A 243 14.81 -10.43 -10.36
CA ASP A 243 13.71 -11.36 -10.65
C ASP A 243 12.91 -11.76 -9.38
N ALA A 244 13.40 -11.39 -8.20
CA ALA A 244 12.76 -11.73 -6.94
C ALA A 244 11.39 -11.04 -6.81
N THR A 245 10.34 -11.80 -6.48
CA THR A 245 8.96 -11.28 -6.34
C THR A 245 8.88 -10.11 -5.34
N ALA A 246 9.70 -10.13 -4.29
CA ALA A 246 9.73 -9.05 -3.29
C ALA A 246 10.25 -7.72 -3.86
N VAL A 247 11.18 -7.76 -4.82
CA VAL A 247 11.82 -6.59 -5.45
C VAL A 247 11.12 -6.17 -6.74
N TYR A 248 10.34 -7.06 -7.33
CA TYR A 248 9.69 -6.91 -8.62
C TYR A 248 9.06 -5.52 -8.87
N TRP A 249 9.39 -4.91 -10.00
CA TRP A 249 8.86 -3.63 -10.47
C TRP A 249 7.91 -3.85 -11.67
N PRO A 250 6.58 -3.62 -11.54
CA PRO A 250 5.63 -3.86 -12.61
C PRO A 250 5.85 -2.96 -13.83
N GLY A 251 5.85 -3.54 -15.02
CA GLY A 251 5.95 -2.83 -16.29
C GLY A 251 4.65 -2.18 -16.74
N ASP A 252 4.72 -1.39 -17.82
CA ASP A 252 3.58 -0.63 -18.34
C ASP A 252 2.44 -1.52 -18.80
N ALA A 253 2.74 -2.62 -19.49
CA ALA A 253 1.74 -3.56 -19.99
C ALA A 253 0.91 -4.19 -18.85
N GLU A 254 1.55 -4.50 -17.73
CA GLU A 254 0.91 -5.11 -16.57
C GLU A 254 -0.01 -4.13 -15.85
N VAL A 255 0.48 -2.92 -15.58
CA VAL A 255 -0.32 -1.86 -14.95
C VAL A 255 -1.51 -1.50 -15.84
N ARG A 256 -1.30 -1.35 -17.16
CA ARG A 256 -2.34 -1.08 -18.14
C ARG A 256 -3.42 -2.16 -18.12
N ALA A 257 -3.04 -3.43 -18.22
CA ALA A 257 -3.98 -4.55 -18.25
C ALA A 257 -4.84 -4.58 -16.98
N VAL A 258 -4.24 -4.36 -15.79
CA VAL A 258 -4.98 -4.34 -14.53
C VAL A 258 -5.92 -3.16 -14.44
N LEU A 259 -5.48 -1.95 -14.75
CA LEU A 259 -6.31 -0.74 -14.61
C LEU A 259 -7.44 -0.68 -15.64
N SER A 260 -7.21 -1.16 -16.88
CA SER A 260 -8.24 -1.20 -17.93
C SER A 260 -9.33 -2.24 -17.66
N GLY A 261 -8.96 -3.38 -17.04
CA GLY A 261 -9.91 -4.48 -16.79
C GLY A 261 -10.54 -4.47 -15.39
N SER A 262 -10.09 -3.62 -14.48
CA SER A 262 -10.53 -3.68 -13.09
C SER A 262 -11.79 -2.87 -12.81
N ARG A 263 -12.60 -3.36 -11.87
CA ARG A 263 -13.62 -2.57 -11.19
C ARG A 263 -12.95 -1.63 -10.19
N PHE A 264 -12.30 -0.59 -10.71
CA PHE A 264 -11.38 0.28 -9.98
C PHE A 264 -11.95 0.81 -8.66
N TYR A 265 -13.21 1.31 -8.67
CA TYR A 265 -13.85 1.86 -7.48
C TYR A 265 -13.94 0.89 -6.31
N THR A 266 -14.24 -0.37 -6.58
CA THR A 266 -14.38 -1.41 -5.55
C THR A 266 -13.08 -2.17 -5.26
N SER A 267 -12.08 -2.02 -6.13
CA SER A 267 -10.81 -2.75 -6.06
C SER A 267 -9.73 -2.05 -5.25
N TYR A 268 -9.82 -0.73 -5.10
CA TYR A 268 -8.82 0.08 -4.40
C TYR A 268 -9.45 0.89 -3.28
N ARG A 269 -8.68 1.15 -2.22
CA ARG A 269 -9.10 2.03 -1.14
C ARG A 269 -9.31 3.46 -1.66
N GLN A 270 -10.25 4.19 -1.09
CA GLN A 270 -10.54 5.57 -1.50
C GLN A 270 -9.32 6.51 -1.39
N SER A 271 -8.43 6.26 -0.42
CA SER A 271 -7.18 7.01 -0.29
C SER A 271 -6.28 6.86 -1.53
N VAL A 272 -6.18 5.62 -2.06
CA VAL A 272 -5.40 5.33 -3.28
C VAL A 272 -6.07 5.96 -4.50
N GLN A 273 -7.38 5.79 -4.64
CA GLN A 273 -8.13 6.38 -5.75
C GLN A 273 -7.95 7.90 -5.78
N ARG A 274 -8.14 8.56 -4.64
CA ARG A 274 -7.98 10.00 -4.49
C ARG A 274 -6.56 10.44 -4.85
N MET A 275 -5.56 9.79 -4.31
CA MET A 275 -4.15 10.10 -4.57
C MET A 275 -3.80 10.03 -6.06
N LEU A 276 -4.33 9.05 -6.80
CA LEU A 276 -4.10 8.93 -8.24
C LEU A 276 -4.75 10.08 -9.02
N PHE A 277 -6.01 10.42 -8.72
CA PHE A 277 -6.69 11.53 -9.37
C PHE A 277 -6.07 12.89 -9.01
N GLU A 278 -5.67 13.09 -7.77
CA GLU A 278 -4.96 14.30 -7.34
C GLU A 278 -3.60 14.44 -8.04
N ALA A 279 -2.89 13.34 -8.28
CA ALA A 279 -1.62 13.37 -9.00
C ALA A 279 -1.82 13.74 -10.49
N ILE A 280 -2.85 13.21 -11.14
CA ILE A 280 -3.22 13.57 -12.51
C ILE A 280 -3.66 15.04 -12.59
N GLU A 281 -4.44 15.49 -11.61
CA GLU A 281 -4.88 16.89 -11.55
C GLU A 281 -3.71 17.85 -11.37
N ASP A 282 -2.74 17.53 -10.48
CA ASP A 282 -1.53 18.31 -10.29
C ASP A 282 -0.68 18.38 -11.55
N GLU A 283 -0.49 17.25 -12.25
CA GLU A 283 0.20 17.23 -13.54
C GLU A 283 -0.44 18.18 -14.55
N LYS A 284 -1.77 18.16 -14.66
CA LYS A 284 -2.52 19.07 -15.54
C LYS A 284 -2.39 20.54 -15.14
N ARG A 285 -2.22 20.83 -13.86
CA ARG A 285 -1.96 22.17 -13.33
C ARG A 285 -0.49 22.59 -13.44
N GLY A 286 0.39 21.72 -13.94
CA GLY A 286 1.81 21.96 -14.11
C GLY A 286 2.66 21.74 -12.85
N TYR A 287 2.21 20.89 -11.93
CA TYR A 287 2.95 20.55 -10.72
C TYR A 287 3.42 19.07 -10.77
N PRO A 288 4.61 18.77 -10.20
CA PRO A 288 5.56 19.74 -9.63
C PRO A 288 6.46 20.44 -10.66
N THR A 289 6.54 19.95 -11.91
CA THR A 289 7.63 20.29 -12.86
C THR A 289 7.20 20.96 -14.15
N GLY A 290 5.90 21.17 -14.38
CA GLY A 290 5.38 21.73 -15.61
C GLY A 290 5.20 23.26 -15.59
N ARG A 291 4.56 23.79 -16.64
CA ARG A 291 4.10 25.19 -16.68
C ARG A 291 2.92 25.36 -15.72
N ARG A 292 3.15 26.01 -14.60
CA ARG A 292 2.18 26.17 -13.52
C ARG A 292 0.99 27.04 -13.93
N LEU A 293 -0.21 26.56 -13.63
CA LEU A 293 -1.42 27.36 -13.76
C LEU A 293 -1.63 28.20 -12.49
N ALA A 294 -2.32 29.34 -12.64
CA ALA A 294 -2.56 30.29 -11.55
C ALA A 294 -3.41 29.73 -10.39
N MET A 295 -4.18 28.66 -10.64
CA MET A 295 -5.04 28.01 -9.61
C MET A 295 -4.27 27.25 -8.54
N GLY A 296 -2.96 27.07 -8.68
CA GLY A 296 -2.15 26.31 -7.73
C GLY A 296 -2.36 24.79 -7.80
N PRO A 297 -1.66 24.03 -6.94
CA PRO A 297 -1.87 22.58 -6.84
C PRO A 297 -3.25 22.27 -6.26
N ILE A 298 -3.73 21.03 -6.46
CA ILE A 298 -5.00 20.61 -5.87
C ILE A 298 -4.93 20.56 -4.35
N ILE A 299 -6.04 20.87 -3.68
CA ILE A 299 -6.17 20.70 -2.22
C ILE A 299 -6.32 19.22 -1.93
N ARG A 300 -5.25 18.61 -1.41
CA ARG A 300 -5.15 17.17 -1.18
C ARG A 300 -5.98 16.69 -0.01
N GLY A 301 -6.45 15.45 -0.09
CA GLY A 301 -7.15 14.77 0.99
C GLY A 301 -8.60 15.18 1.20
N ARG A 302 -9.09 16.19 0.50
CA ARG A 302 -10.46 16.75 0.69
C ARG A 302 -11.43 16.37 -0.42
N ALA A 303 -10.94 16.07 -1.60
CA ALA A 303 -11.79 15.67 -2.72
C ALA A 303 -12.48 14.33 -2.46
N THR A 304 -13.71 14.19 -2.93
CA THR A 304 -14.48 12.95 -2.92
C THR A 304 -14.48 12.31 -4.30
N ILE A 305 -14.50 10.97 -4.34
CA ILE A 305 -14.63 10.24 -5.60
C ILE A 305 -16.10 10.24 -6.00
N GLU A 306 -16.38 10.70 -7.22
CA GLU A 306 -17.72 10.77 -7.79
C GLU A 306 -17.79 9.92 -9.07
N HIS A 307 -18.94 9.22 -9.25
CA HIS A 307 -19.26 8.52 -10.47
C HIS A 307 -19.89 9.48 -11.48
N ILE A 308 -19.34 9.60 -12.67
CA ILE A 308 -19.95 10.40 -13.74
C ILE A 308 -21.29 9.77 -14.12
N MET A 309 -21.32 8.50 -14.55
CA MET A 309 -22.54 7.70 -14.64
C MET A 309 -22.78 7.07 -13.27
N PRO A 310 -23.87 7.39 -12.57
CA PRO A 310 -24.09 7.00 -11.18
C PRO A 310 -24.32 5.49 -11.03
N GLN A 311 -24.02 4.95 -9.85
CA GLN A 311 -24.26 3.53 -9.55
C GLN A 311 -25.76 3.15 -9.66
N LYS A 312 -26.65 4.10 -9.32
CA LYS A 312 -28.11 3.95 -9.47
C LYS A 312 -28.61 4.48 -10.81
N TRP A 313 -27.88 4.22 -11.89
CA TRP A 313 -28.14 4.77 -13.22
C TRP A 313 -29.55 4.49 -13.75
N ARG A 314 -30.15 3.35 -13.42
CA ARG A 314 -31.49 2.96 -13.88
C ARG A 314 -32.58 3.99 -13.56
N GLN A 315 -32.38 4.82 -12.57
CA GLN A 315 -33.37 5.81 -12.16
C GLN A 315 -33.39 7.06 -13.06
N ASN A 316 -32.21 7.55 -13.44
CA ASN A 316 -32.08 8.85 -14.11
C ASN A 316 -31.31 8.77 -15.45
N TRP A 317 -30.87 7.57 -15.85
CA TRP A 317 -30.13 7.31 -17.08
C TRP A 317 -30.81 6.18 -17.86
N PRO A 318 -32.11 6.33 -18.23
CA PRO A 318 -32.83 5.29 -18.91
C PRO A 318 -32.18 5.01 -20.27
N ALA A 319 -32.07 3.73 -20.61
CA ALA A 319 -31.62 3.27 -21.89
C ALA A 319 -32.35 1.96 -22.20
N ASP A 320 -32.69 1.76 -23.45
CA ASP A 320 -33.24 0.48 -23.92
C ASP A 320 -32.08 -0.50 -24.09
N LEU A 321 -31.76 -1.21 -23.01
CA LEU A 321 -30.65 -2.14 -22.93
C LEU A 321 -31.17 -3.55 -22.61
N THR A 322 -30.60 -4.52 -23.28
CA THR A 322 -30.77 -5.95 -22.94
C THR A 322 -30.20 -6.23 -21.53
N GLU A 323 -30.55 -7.37 -20.95
CA GLU A 323 -30.02 -7.78 -19.64
C GLU A 323 -28.48 -7.89 -19.64
N ASP A 324 -27.89 -8.39 -20.73
CA ASP A 324 -26.43 -8.49 -20.87
C ASP A 324 -25.77 -7.11 -20.93
N GLU A 325 -26.33 -6.17 -21.69
CA GLU A 325 -25.84 -4.79 -21.76
C GLU A 325 -25.97 -4.05 -20.42
N GLN A 326 -27.07 -4.30 -19.68
CA GLN A 326 -27.22 -3.77 -18.32
C GLN A 326 -26.15 -4.32 -17.36
N PHE A 327 -25.86 -5.62 -17.48
CA PHE A 327 -24.79 -6.24 -16.68
C PHE A 327 -23.43 -5.65 -17.04
N GLU A 328 -23.11 -5.47 -18.32
CA GLU A 328 -21.88 -4.82 -18.74
C GLU A 328 -21.77 -3.38 -18.22
N ARG A 329 -22.86 -2.60 -18.31
CA ARG A 329 -22.92 -1.25 -17.74
C ARG A 329 -22.63 -1.26 -16.25
N ASP A 330 -23.22 -2.17 -15.47
CA ASP A 330 -22.97 -2.32 -14.02
C ASP A 330 -21.49 -2.63 -13.70
N GLN A 331 -20.76 -3.30 -14.61
CA GLN A 331 -19.32 -3.49 -14.46
C GLN A 331 -18.57 -2.20 -14.81
N ARG A 332 -18.88 -1.58 -15.95
CA ARG A 332 -18.14 -0.42 -16.50
C ARG A 332 -18.28 0.84 -15.66
N ILE A 333 -19.40 1.04 -14.97
CA ILE A 333 -19.55 2.18 -14.04
C ILE A 333 -18.54 2.15 -12.90
N GLN A 334 -17.94 1.00 -12.59
CA GLN A 334 -16.90 0.85 -11.58
C GLN A 334 -15.48 1.08 -12.12
N HIS A 335 -15.32 1.28 -13.44
CA HIS A 335 -14.02 1.49 -14.07
C HIS A 335 -13.46 2.89 -13.81
N LEU A 336 -12.14 3.02 -13.87
CA LEU A 336 -11.39 4.26 -13.65
C LEU A 336 -11.94 5.43 -14.48
N GLY A 337 -12.27 5.20 -15.74
CA GLY A 337 -12.77 6.23 -16.65
C GLY A 337 -14.12 6.83 -16.28
N ASN A 338 -14.94 6.13 -15.48
CA ASN A 338 -16.22 6.66 -15.00
C ASN A 338 -16.10 7.46 -13.70
N LEU A 339 -14.91 7.55 -13.12
CA LEU A 339 -14.70 8.21 -11.84
C LEU A 339 -14.02 9.56 -12.02
N THR A 340 -14.32 10.47 -11.13
CA THR A 340 -13.64 11.76 -11.03
C THR A 340 -13.55 12.19 -9.57
N ILE A 341 -12.87 13.30 -9.29
CA ILE A 341 -12.85 13.93 -7.98
C ILE A 341 -13.62 15.23 -8.03
N VAL A 342 -14.36 15.47 -6.97
CA VAL A 342 -15.17 16.68 -6.78
C VAL A 342 -15.07 17.18 -5.35
N THR A 343 -15.46 18.42 -5.11
CA THR A 343 -15.66 18.91 -3.75
C THR A 343 -16.85 18.21 -3.09
N GLN A 344 -16.84 18.09 -1.75
CA GLN A 344 -17.96 17.44 -1.04
C GLN A 344 -19.29 18.16 -1.27
N ALA A 345 -19.27 19.49 -1.36
CA ALA A 345 -20.45 20.29 -1.66
C ALA A 345 -21.04 19.99 -3.04
N LEU A 346 -20.18 19.84 -4.05
CA LEU A 346 -20.59 19.48 -5.40
C LEU A 346 -21.12 18.04 -5.45
N ASN A 347 -20.44 17.10 -4.80
CA ASN A 347 -20.87 15.69 -4.74
C ASN A 347 -22.34 15.57 -4.24
N THR A 348 -22.69 16.29 -3.20
CA THR A 348 -24.06 16.31 -2.67
C THR A 348 -25.09 16.83 -3.69
N ARG A 349 -24.71 17.80 -4.52
CA ARG A 349 -25.59 18.38 -5.55
C ARG A 349 -25.79 17.49 -6.77
N VAL A 350 -24.71 16.86 -7.25
CA VAL A 350 -24.76 16.06 -8.48
C VAL A 350 -25.32 14.65 -8.26
N SER A 351 -25.06 14.03 -7.14
CA SER A 351 -25.57 12.71 -6.73
C SER A 351 -25.96 11.77 -7.90
N ASN A 352 -27.19 11.25 -7.92
CA ASN A 352 -27.72 10.38 -8.97
C ASN A 352 -28.38 11.14 -10.15
N GLY A 353 -28.12 12.43 -10.32
CA GLY A 353 -28.71 13.27 -11.39
C GLY A 353 -28.45 12.76 -12.80
N SER A 354 -29.26 13.22 -13.77
CA SER A 354 -29.06 12.93 -15.18
C SER A 354 -27.72 13.51 -15.69
N TRP A 355 -27.24 13.01 -16.85
CA TRP A 355 -26.01 13.54 -17.45
C TRP A 355 -26.03 15.06 -17.64
N GLN A 356 -27.14 15.60 -18.18
CA GLN A 356 -27.29 17.02 -18.42
C GLN A 356 -27.20 17.83 -17.13
N ALA A 357 -27.86 17.37 -16.05
CA ALA A 357 -27.80 18.03 -14.75
C ALA A 357 -26.38 17.99 -14.16
N LYS A 358 -25.72 16.82 -14.20
CA LYS A 358 -24.32 16.67 -13.74
C LYS A 358 -23.37 17.55 -14.55
N ARG A 359 -23.49 17.55 -15.88
CA ARG A 359 -22.67 18.35 -16.77
C ARG A 359 -22.75 19.85 -16.46
N THR A 360 -23.97 20.37 -16.25
CA THR A 360 -24.17 21.77 -15.88
C THR A 360 -23.47 22.09 -14.55
N HIS A 361 -23.68 21.27 -13.53
CA HIS A 361 -23.04 21.47 -12.22
C HIS A 361 -21.50 21.38 -12.27
N PHE A 362 -20.94 20.44 -13.04
CA PHE A 362 -19.50 20.31 -13.23
C PHE A 362 -18.89 21.52 -13.95
N LEU A 363 -19.62 22.14 -14.90
CA LEU A 363 -19.17 23.34 -15.58
C LEU A 363 -19.23 24.60 -14.72
N GLU A 364 -20.28 24.72 -13.91
CA GLU A 364 -20.54 25.94 -13.15
C GLU A 364 -19.75 26.04 -11.83
N THR A 365 -19.43 24.90 -11.21
CA THR A 365 -18.99 24.89 -9.82
C THR A 365 -17.66 24.19 -9.57
N ASP A 366 -17.05 23.55 -10.55
CA ASP A 366 -15.85 22.74 -10.36
C ASP A 366 -14.65 23.29 -11.12
N ASP A 367 -13.57 23.57 -10.40
CA ASP A 367 -12.27 23.96 -10.96
C ASP A 367 -11.34 22.77 -11.22
N VAL A 368 -11.85 21.54 -11.09
CA VAL A 368 -11.08 20.31 -11.30
C VAL A 368 -10.98 20.00 -12.80
N LEU A 369 -9.75 20.07 -13.34
CA LEU A 369 -9.48 19.92 -14.76
C LEU A 369 -9.82 18.53 -15.28
N ILE A 370 -9.56 17.48 -14.51
CA ILE A 370 -9.90 16.10 -14.93
C ILE A 370 -11.42 15.86 -15.03
N THR A 371 -12.23 16.64 -14.31
CA THR A 371 -13.69 16.63 -14.44
C THR A 371 -14.11 17.33 -15.72
N LYS A 372 -13.50 18.48 -16.03
CA LYS A 372 -13.72 19.21 -17.29
C LYS A 372 -13.30 18.40 -18.51
N ASP A 373 -12.23 17.60 -18.41
CA ASP A 373 -11.82 16.67 -19.49
C ASP A 373 -12.92 15.66 -19.82
N ALA A 374 -13.63 15.14 -18.84
CA ALA A 374 -14.74 14.21 -19.08
C ALA A 374 -15.88 14.89 -19.87
N ILE A 375 -16.18 16.16 -19.54
CA ILE A 375 -17.20 16.95 -20.25
C ILE A 375 -16.75 17.22 -21.68
N ASN A 376 -15.49 17.63 -21.87
CA ASN A 376 -14.93 17.91 -23.18
C ASN A 376 -14.89 16.66 -24.06
N LEU A 377 -14.58 15.49 -23.47
CA LEU A 377 -14.58 14.22 -24.18
C LEU A 377 -15.98 13.82 -24.66
N ALA A 378 -17.00 14.08 -23.85
CA ALA A 378 -18.40 13.82 -24.22
C ALA A 378 -18.88 14.79 -25.31
N GLY A 379 -18.40 16.04 -25.32
CA GLY A 379 -18.85 17.08 -26.25
C GLY A 379 -20.35 17.30 -26.15
N ALA A 380 -21.07 17.09 -27.25
CA ALA A 380 -22.53 17.16 -27.31
C ALA A 380 -23.23 15.84 -27.00
N ALA A 381 -22.48 14.74 -26.91
CA ALA A 381 -23.03 13.39 -26.69
C ALA A 381 -23.32 13.14 -25.20
N ASP A 382 -24.17 12.18 -24.95
CA ASP A 382 -24.39 11.65 -23.62
C ASP A 382 -23.22 10.75 -23.19
N TRP A 383 -22.92 10.77 -21.89
CA TRP A 383 -21.91 9.92 -21.29
C TRP A 383 -22.32 8.44 -21.36
N ASN A 384 -21.44 7.60 -21.89
CA ASN A 384 -21.72 6.19 -22.15
C ASN A 384 -20.47 5.30 -21.95
N GLU A 385 -20.62 4.00 -22.13
CA GLU A 385 -19.61 2.97 -21.92
C GLU A 385 -18.37 3.17 -22.78
N ARG A 386 -18.54 3.57 -24.03
CA ARG A 386 -17.42 3.86 -24.96
C ARG A 386 -16.57 5.01 -24.46
N LEU A 387 -17.20 6.09 -23.96
CA LEU A 387 -16.48 7.23 -23.39
C LEU A 387 -15.77 6.86 -22.07
N ILE A 388 -16.36 5.97 -21.29
CA ILE A 388 -15.71 5.41 -20.09
C ILE A 388 -14.44 4.66 -20.47
N GLU A 389 -14.46 3.82 -21.50
CA GLU A 389 -13.28 3.08 -21.98
C GLU A 389 -12.21 4.03 -22.52
N GLN A 390 -12.60 4.95 -23.37
CA GLN A 390 -11.68 5.94 -23.95
C GLN A 390 -10.99 6.76 -22.86
N ARG A 391 -11.75 7.23 -21.88
CA ARG A 391 -11.20 7.97 -20.74
C ARG A 391 -10.33 7.08 -19.84
N THR A 392 -10.70 5.82 -19.65
CA THR A 392 -9.87 4.85 -18.91
C THR A 392 -8.49 4.76 -19.54
N SER A 393 -8.40 4.58 -20.87
CA SER A 393 -7.11 4.54 -21.57
C SER A 393 -6.29 5.82 -21.36
N THR A 394 -6.91 6.98 -21.51
CA THR A 394 -6.23 8.28 -21.31
C THR A 394 -5.71 8.44 -19.87
N LEU A 395 -6.51 8.07 -18.86
CA LEU A 395 -6.08 8.18 -17.47
C LEU A 395 -4.97 7.19 -17.14
N VAL A 396 -5.02 5.97 -17.71
CA VAL A 396 -3.95 4.97 -17.58
C VAL A 396 -2.65 5.49 -18.17
N ASP A 397 -2.69 6.10 -19.38
CA ASP A 397 -1.50 6.69 -20.01
C ASP A 397 -0.84 7.74 -19.10
N ARG A 398 -1.65 8.60 -18.47
CA ARG A 398 -1.15 9.60 -17.50
C ARG A 398 -0.54 8.96 -16.27
N ILE A 399 -1.19 7.93 -15.70
CA ILE A 399 -0.68 7.19 -14.54
C ILE A 399 0.68 6.57 -14.87
N LEU A 400 0.84 5.96 -16.05
CA LEU A 400 2.09 5.37 -16.49
C LEU A 400 3.19 6.42 -16.68
N GLY A 401 2.85 7.60 -17.19
CA GLY A 401 3.79 8.72 -17.32
C GLY A 401 4.21 9.32 -15.97
N LEU A 402 3.27 9.49 -15.04
CA LEU A 402 3.54 10.02 -13.69
C LEU A 402 4.45 9.11 -12.86
N TRP A 403 4.31 7.81 -13.02
CA TRP A 403 5.11 6.80 -12.33
C TRP A 403 5.85 5.94 -13.35
N ALA A 404 6.68 6.58 -14.15
CA ALA A 404 7.45 5.95 -15.21
C ALA A 404 8.42 4.87 -14.68
N VAL A 405 8.72 3.91 -15.51
CA VAL A 405 9.80 2.93 -15.32
C VAL A 405 11.00 3.30 -16.18
N PRO A 406 12.22 2.78 -15.93
CA PRO A 406 13.37 2.97 -16.80
C PRO A 406 13.06 2.54 -18.24
N GLU A 407 13.68 3.21 -19.20
CA GLU A 407 13.58 2.83 -20.62
C GLU A 407 13.97 1.36 -20.83
N GLY A 408 13.15 0.64 -21.59
CA GLY A 408 13.35 -0.80 -21.84
C GLY A 408 12.90 -1.73 -20.71
N HIS A 409 12.47 -1.22 -19.56
CA HIS A 409 11.93 -2.05 -18.49
C HIS A 409 10.54 -2.58 -18.84
N VAL A 410 10.40 -3.88 -18.99
CA VAL A 410 9.14 -4.52 -19.40
C VAL A 410 8.35 -5.14 -18.24
N GLY A 411 8.94 -5.18 -17.03
CA GLY A 411 8.38 -5.92 -15.90
C GLY A 411 8.48 -7.44 -16.16
N ARG A 412 7.55 -8.20 -15.60
CA ARG A 412 7.46 -9.62 -15.93
C ARG A 412 6.86 -9.76 -17.33
N SER A 413 7.58 -10.45 -18.25
CA SER A 413 7.06 -10.78 -19.57
C SER A 413 5.77 -11.58 -19.45
N ALA A 414 4.96 -11.64 -20.54
CA ALA A 414 3.76 -12.49 -20.60
C ALA A 414 4.06 -13.94 -20.20
N ALA A 415 5.26 -14.46 -20.53
CA ALA A 415 5.75 -15.76 -20.08
C ALA A 415 5.98 -15.86 -18.55
N GLY A 416 6.37 -14.75 -17.90
CA GLY A 416 6.46 -14.68 -16.43
C GLY A 416 5.09 -14.52 -15.77
N ARG A 417 4.10 -13.97 -16.49
CA ARG A 417 2.68 -13.99 -16.07
C ARG A 417 2.09 -15.39 -16.18
N GLU A 418 2.34 -16.11 -17.27
CA GLU A 418 1.98 -17.52 -17.39
C GLU A 418 2.65 -18.36 -16.29
N ALA A 419 3.85 -18.04 -15.85
CA ALA A 419 4.52 -18.72 -14.74
C ALA A 419 3.97 -18.31 -13.35
N ALA A 420 3.56 -17.06 -13.14
CA ALA A 420 2.95 -16.59 -11.88
C ALA A 420 1.45 -16.90 -11.80
N ASP A 421 0.73 -16.85 -12.95
CA ASP A 421 -0.63 -17.37 -13.09
C ASP A 421 -0.61 -18.91 -13.13
N SER A 422 0.51 -19.54 -13.47
CA SER A 422 0.69 -20.99 -13.36
C SER A 422 0.84 -21.47 -11.92
N GLU A 423 1.01 -20.59 -10.95
CA GLU A 423 0.79 -20.91 -9.53
C GLU A 423 -0.70 -20.86 -9.16
N SER A 424 -1.55 -20.18 -9.90
CA SER A 424 -3.00 -20.22 -9.73
C SER A 424 -3.63 -21.20 -10.73
N VAL A 425 -3.82 -22.43 -10.31
CA VAL A 425 -4.55 -23.45 -11.07
C VAL A 425 -5.96 -22.93 -11.41
N THR A 426 -6.25 -22.80 -12.71
CA THR A 426 -7.59 -22.39 -13.21
C THR A 426 -8.51 -23.58 -13.40
N LEU A 427 -9.83 -23.32 -13.46
CA LEU A 427 -10.79 -24.38 -13.73
C LEU A 427 -10.61 -24.95 -15.15
N ALA A 428 -10.26 -24.11 -16.13
CA ALA A 428 -9.92 -24.53 -17.48
C ALA A 428 -8.71 -25.47 -17.52
N GLU A 429 -7.71 -25.23 -16.70
CA GLU A 429 -6.56 -26.11 -16.55
C GLU A 429 -6.96 -27.46 -15.95
N LEU A 430 -7.77 -27.46 -14.89
CA LEU A 430 -8.27 -28.69 -14.27
C LEU A 430 -9.10 -29.55 -15.26
N VAL A 431 -9.86 -28.91 -16.13
CA VAL A 431 -10.60 -29.58 -17.20
C VAL A 431 -9.64 -30.16 -18.23
N ARG A 432 -8.67 -29.39 -18.70
CA ARG A 432 -7.69 -29.84 -19.70
C ARG A 432 -6.86 -31.03 -19.24
N VAL A 433 -6.53 -31.11 -17.94
CA VAL A 433 -5.75 -32.25 -17.40
C VAL A 433 -6.63 -33.40 -16.92
N GLY A 434 -7.95 -33.29 -17.06
CA GLY A 434 -8.89 -34.34 -16.67
C GLY A 434 -9.16 -34.45 -15.16
N ALA A 435 -8.68 -33.51 -14.36
CA ALA A 435 -8.95 -33.47 -12.93
C ALA A 435 -10.43 -33.15 -12.62
N ILE A 436 -11.06 -32.39 -13.51
CA ILE A 436 -12.50 -32.13 -13.55
C ILE A 436 -12.99 -32.42 -14.99
N LEU A 437 -14.05 -33.19 -15.15
CA LEU A 437 -14.57 -33.50 -16.46
C LEU A 437 -15.58 -32.44 -16.93
N PRO A 438 -15.64 -32.13 -18.25
CA PRO A 438 -16.76 -31.38 -18.80
C PRO A 438 -18.10 -32.00 -18.40
N GLY A 439 -19.10 -31.18 -18.10
CA GLY A 439 -20.40 -31.64 -17.60
C GLY A 439 -20.44 -31.92 -16.10
N THR A 440 -19.31 -31.82 -15.37
CA THR A 440 -19.32 -32.00 -13.91
C THR A 440 -20.34 -31.06 -13.26
N ARG A 441 -21.28 -31.65 -12.53
CA ARG A 441 -22.32 -30.93 -11.79
C ARG A 441 -21.72 -30.37 -10.48
N LEU A 442 -22.07 -29.13 -10.22
CA LEU A 442 -21.66 -28.39 -9.03
C LEU A 442 -22.90 -27.98 -8.23
N VAL A 443 -22.84 -28.14 -6.93
CA VAL A 443 -23.87 -27.71 -5.97
C VAL A 443 -23.26 -26.78 -4.92
N PRO A 444 -24.05 -25.86 -4.32
CA PRO A 444 -23.54 -25.05 -3.21
C PRO A 444 -23.14 -25.90 -2.00
N ALA A 445 -21.97 -25.66 -1.44
CA ALA A 445 -21.41 -26.47 -0.34
C ALA A 445 -21.95 -26.06 1.03
N GLY A 446 -22.18 -27.01 1.91
CA GLY A 446 -22.44 -26.83 3.34
C GLY A 446 -23.55 -25.81 3.64
N SER A 447 -23.25 -24.75 4.40
CA SER A 447 -24.22 -23.70 4.79
C SER A 447 -24.77 -22.86 3.63
N TYR A 448 -24.18 -22.97 2.43
CA TYR A 448 -24.66 -22.32 1.22
C TYR A 448 -25.65 -23.19 0.45
N PHE A 449 -25.86 -24.44 0.85
CA PHE A 449 -26.76 -25.37 0.16
C PHE A 449 -28.17 -24.79 0.01
N ARG A 450 -28.69 -24.83 -1.21
CA ARG A 450 -30.06 -24.47 -1.54
C ARG A 450 -30.57 -25.49 -2.57
N GLU A 451 -31.71 -26.04 -2.28
CA GLU A 451 -32.37 -27.00 -3.20
C GLU A 451 -32.67 -26.31 -4.53
N GLY A 452 -32.38 -26.99 -5.64
CA GLY A 452 -32.61 -26.49 -6.99
C GLY A 452 -31.55 -25.53 -7.54
N VAL A 453 -30.48 -25.23 -6.78
CA VAL A 453 -29.34 -24.46 -7.29
C VAL A 453 -28.24 -25.41 -7.75
N GLU A 454 -28.05 -25.48 -9.05
CA GLU A 454 -27.03 -26.32 -9.69
C GLU A 454 -26.26 -25.52 -10.74
N ALA A 455 -25.02 -25.92 -10.97
CA ALA A 455 -24.19 -25.44 -12.05
C ALA A 455 -23.46 -26.60 -12.71
N HIS A 456 -22.91 -26.40 -13.89
CA HIS A 456 -22.07 -27.40 -14.55
C HIS A 456 -20.82 -26.76 -15.15
N VAL A 457 -19.76 -27.55 -15.25
CA VAL A 457 -18.47 -27.11 -15.82
C VAL A 457 -18.47 -27.40 -17.31
N ARG A 458 -18.16 -26.41 -18.16
CA ARG A 458 -18.01 -26.57 -19.60
C ARG A 458 -16.61 -27.08 -19.96
N GLU A 459 -16.49 -27.50 -21.24
CA GLU A 459 -15.23 -27.94 -21.84
C GLU A 459 -14.15 -26.84 -21.81
N ASP A 460 -14.54 -25.57 -21.94
CA ASP A 460 -13.66 -24.39 -21.85
C ASP A 460 -13.32 -23.96 -20.40
N GLY A 461 -13.79 -24.72 -19.41
CA GLY A 461 -13.57 -24.41 -17.97
C GLY A 461 -14.50 -23.35 -17.40
N ARG A 462 -15.49 -22.87 -18.14
CA ARG A 462 -16.52 -21.97 -17.62
C ARG A 462 -17.51 -22.71 -16.75
N VAL A 463 -18.07 -22.00 -15.78
CA VAL A 463 -19.15 -22.53 -14.93
C VAL A 463 -20.48 -21.96 -15.40
N VAL A 464 -21.43 -22.80 -15.73
CA VAL A 464 -22.77 -22.41 -16.21
C VAL A 464 -23.79 -22.55 -15.09
N VAL A 465 -24.53 -21.48 -14.83
CA VAL A 465 -25.66 -21.43 -13.90
C VAL A 465 -26.91 -21.03 -14.70
N GLY A 466 -27.85 -21.92 -14.80
CA GLY A 466 -28.99 -21.73 -15.72
C GLY A 466 -28.52 -21.67 -17.16
N SER A 467 -28.73 -20.55 -17.86
CA SER A 467 -28.27 -20.31 -19.23
C SER A 467 -27.00 -19.47 -19.33
N VAL A 468 -26.46 -18.98 -18.23
CA VAL A 468 -25.35 -18.02 -18.21
C VAL A 468 -24.03 -18.71 -17.87
N ALA A 469 -23.00 -18.51 -18.71
CA ALA A 469 -21.63 -19.00 -18.50
C ALA A 469 -20.75 -17.95 -17.85
N PHE A 470 -20.00 -18.34 -16.84
CA PHE A 470 -19.09 -17.47 -16.07
C PHE A 470 -17.66 -17.97 -16.23
N ASP A 471 -16.72 -17.06 -16.50
CA ASP A 471 -15.30 -17.37 -16.65
C ASP A 471 -14.64 -17.87 -15.34
N TYR A 472 -15.25 -17.53 -14.18
CA TYR A 472 -14.70 -17.89 -12.87
C TYR A 472 -15.77 -18.50 -11.96
N PRO A 473 -15.41 -19.50 -11.14
CA PRO A 473 -16.31 -20.10 -10.15
C PRO A 473 -16.96 -19.07 -9.19
N SER A 474 -16.25 -17.97 -8.90
CA SER A 474 -16.74 -16.91 -8.01
C SER A 474 -17.85 -16.05 -8.64
N GLY A 475 -17.82 -15.86 -9.97
CA GLY A 475 -18.90 -15.21 -10.72
C GLY A 475 -20.17 -16.06 -10.68
N ALA A 476 -20.05 -17.33 -11.01
CA ALA A 476 -21.12 -18.31 -10.94
C ALA A 476 -21.73 -18.45 -9.52
N ALA A 477 -20.87 -18.47 -8.49
CA ALA A 477 -21.33 -18.54 -7.10
C ALA A 477 -22.18 -17.31 -6.69
N ARG A 478 -21.78 -16.12 -7.12
CA ARG A 478 -22.54 -14.88 -6.85
C ARG A 478 -23.90 -14.88 -7.55
N ALA A 479 -23.93 -15.30 -8.80
CA ALA A 479 -25.17 -15.43 -9.56
C ALA A 479 -26.12 -16.45 -8.93
N ALA A 480 -25.61 -17.64 -8.59
CA ALA A 480 -26.35 -18.70 -7.93
C ALA A 480 -26.90 -18.29 -6.55
N HIS A 481 -26.09 -17.54 -5.77
CA HIS A 481 -26.47 -17.06 -4.43
C HIS A 481 -27.31 -15.76 -4.45
N ARG A 482 -27.50 -15.15 -5.62
CA ARG A 482 -28.20 -13.87 -5.82
C ARG A 482 -27.69 -12.77 -4.89
N THR A 483 -26.39 -12.64 -4.75
CA THR A 483 -25.74 -11.67 -3.85
C THR A 483 -24.72 -10.81 -4.60
N SER A 484 -24.65 -9.54 -4.19
CA SER A 484 -23.58 -8.63 -4.63
C SER A 484 -22.28 -8.77 -3.81
N ARG A 485 -22.29 -9.54 -2.71
CA ARG A 485 -21.11 -9.76 -1.87
C ARG A 485 -20.11 -10.66 -2.59
N ALA A 486 -18.82 -10.42 -2.33
CA ALA A 486 -17.75 -11.27 -2.83
C ALA A 486 -17.90 -12.69 -2.23
N LEU A 487 -17.99 -13.70 -3.09
CA LEU A 487 -17.99 -15.11 -2.70
C LEU A 487 -16.76 -15.79 -3.31
N ASN A 488 -16.07 -16.60 -2.50
CA ASN A 488 -15.02 -17.47 -3.02
C ASN A 488 -15.66 -18.70 -3.69
N GLY A 489 -15.72 -18.70 -5.02
CA GLY A 489 -16.37 -19.78 -5.79
C GLY A 489 -15.69 -21.14 -5.64
N TRP A 490 -14.38 -21.17 -5.42
CA TRP A 490 -13.66 -22.41 -5.15
C TRP A 490 -14.10 -23.07 -3.85
N TRP A 491 -14.49 -22.28 -2.88
CA TRP A 491 -15.02 -22.74 -1.60
C TRP A 491 -16.53 -22.97 -1.64
N TYR A 492 -17.25 -22.19 -2.45
CA TYR A 492 -18.71 -22.23 -2.55
C TYR A 492 -19.21 -23.50 -3.27
N TRP A 493 -18.52 -23.92 -4.35
CA TRP A 493 -18.94 -25.06 -5.16
C TRP A 493 -18.36 -26.38 -4.68
N GLU A 494 -19.23 -27.38 -4.57
CA GLU A 494 -18.93 -28.77 -4.29
C GLU A 494 -19.31 -29.63 -5.52
N ILE A 495 -18.49 -30.63 -5.82
CA ILE A 495 -18.78 -31.57 -6.92
C ILE A 495 -19.88 -32.51 -6.46
N ALA A 496 -21.03 -32.46 -7.14
CA ALA A 496 -22.18 -33.29 -6.83
C ALA A 496 -21.82 -34.79 -6.84
N GLY A 497 -22.15 -35.50 -5.76
CA GLY A 497 -21.86 -36.91 -5.58
C GLY A 497 -20.43 -37.27 -5.17
N ARG A 498 -19.50 -36.29 -5.10
CA ARG A 498 -18.12 -36.51 -4.60
C ARG A 498 -17.88 -35.96 -3.19
N GLY A 499 -18.71 -35.03 -2.73
CA GLY A 499 -18.53 -34.34 -1.44
C GLY A 499 -17.26 -33.50 -1.36
N ALA A 500 -16.56 -33.31 -2.49
CA ALA A 500 -15.32 -32.55 -2.55
C ALA A 500 -15.58 -31.15 -3.14
N ARG A 501 -15.05 -30.11 -2.48
CA ARG A 501 -15.12 -28.75 -3.02
C ARG A 501 -14.14 -28.57 -4.18
N LEU A 502 -14.46 -27.68 -5.11
CA LEU A 502 -13.52 -27.31 -6.19
C LEU A 502 -12.15 -26.90 -5.64
N LEU A 503 -12.10 -26.25 -4.47
CA LEU A 503 -10.86 -25.88 -3.79
C LEU A 503 -9.96 -27.09 -3.53
N HIS A 504 -10.51 -28.20 -3.05
CA HIS A 504 -9.70 -29.38 -2.73
C HIS A 504 -9.08 -29.99 -3.99
N VAL A 505 -9.85 -30.09 -5.09
CA VAL A 505 -9.33 -30.59 -6.38
C VAL A 505 -8.23 -29.70 -6.93
N ARG A 506 -8.40 -28.39 -6.78
CA ARG A 506 -7.37 -27.41 -7.18
C ARG A 506 -6.09 -27.58 -6.37
N ASP A 507 -6.21 -27.68 -5.05
CA ASP A 507 -5.06 -27.73 -4.14
C ASP A 507 -4.31 -29.07 -4.27
N GLU A 508 -5.01 -30.19 -4.50
CA GLU A 508 -4.41 -31.50 -4.83
C GLU A 508 -3.60 -31.45 -6.13
N TYR A 509 -4.18 -30.84 -7.18
CA TYR A 509 -3.48 -30.71 -8.45
C TYR A 509 -2.27 -29.78 -8.34
N ALA A 510 -2.40 -28.64 -7.65
CA ALA A 510 -1.31 -27.70 -7.41
C ALA A 510 -0.14 -28.37 -6.66
N ALA A 511 -0.43 -29.18 -5.63
CA ALA A 511 0.56 -29.95 -4.89
C ALA A 511 1.27 -31.00 -5.78
N SER A 512 0.52 -31.74 -6.59
CA SER A 512 1.06 -32.73 -7.53
C SER A 512 1.97 -32.08 -8.58
N ARG A 513 1.58 -30.92 -9.11
CA ARG A 513 2.35 -30.13 -10.06
C ARG A 513 3.65 -29.60 -9.46
N ALA A 514 3.60 -29.08 -8.21
CA ALA A 514 4.77 -28.61 -7.50
C ALA A 514 5.78 -29.74 -7.23
N ALA A 515 5.30 -30.92 -6.84
CA ALA A 515 6.12 -32.11 -6.64
C ALA A 515 6.83 -32.56 -7.94
N LYS A 516 6.12 -32.61 -9.08
CA LYS A 516 6.70 -32.90 -10.39
C LYS A 516 7.77 -31.89 -10.80
N LYS A 517 7.51 -30.60 -10.57
CA LYS A 517 8.48 -29.53 -10.87
C LYS A 517 9.76 -29.66 -10.03
N ALA A 518 9.62 -29.97 -8.72
CA ALA A 518 10.75 -30.21 -7.83
C ALA A 518 11.57 -31.44 -8.27
N GLU A 519 10.91 -32.51 -8.72
CA GLU A 519 11.60 -33.71 -9.22
C GLU A 519 12.39 -33.44 -10.53
N ILE A 520 11.84 -32.65 -11.43
CA ILE A 520 12.53 -32.25 -12.67
C ILE A 520 13.76 -31.39 -12.34
N LEU A 521 13.63 -30.41 -11.44
CA LEU A 521 14.73 -29.54 -11.01
C LEU A 521 15.83 -30.32 -10.27
N ALA A 522 15.48 -31.37 -9.55
CA ALA A 522 16.46 -32.23 -8.86
C ALA A 522 17.24 -33.15 -9.82
N ARG A 523 16.73 -33.36 -11.05
CA ARG A 523 17.38 -34.17 -12.11
C ARG A 523 18.23 -33.34 -13.08
N MET A 524 18.12 -32.02 -13.05
CA MET A 524 18.94 -31.07 -13.82
C MET A 524 20.14 -30.60 -12.99
#